data_dc75060f8a215d9c53d7f7d9a65cf30a
#
_entry.id   dc75060f8a215d9c53d7f7d9a65cf30a
#
_cell.length_a   1.000
_cell.length_b   1.000
_cell.length_c   1.000
_cell.angle_alpha   90.00
_cell.angle_beta   90.00
_cell.angle_gamma   90.00
#
_symmetry.space_group_name_H-M   'P 1'
#
loop_
_entity.id
_entity.type
_entity.pdbx_description
1 polymer ?
#
loop_
_entity_poly.entity_id
_entity_poly.type
_entity_poly.pdbx_seq_one_letter_code
_entity_poly.pdbx_strand_id
1 'polypeptide(L)'
;MNVFYLPDAVLGMVSFSEEESKHCVRVLRMQVGDRFCVTNGKGSLFDGELVDDHPKRAVACLTNQRPGYDNRPFMLEIAIAPTKLNERTEWFLEKATEIGIDKVQLFTSCHSERRVANVDRFRKVMIAAVKQSIKSQLPDIEDVIEFDKLVRQPFDGQKFIAWIDDDVKDQLCDKYVKGNNAIVLIGPEGDFSREEAQLAMDNGFVPVSLGDARLRTETAALVACHTVQLINQMNVK
;
A
#
# COMPACT_ATOMS: atom_id res chain seq x y z
N MET A 1 0.51 -13.11 -17.79
CA MET A 1 0.14 -11.92 -18.58
C MET A 1 1.02 -10.78 -18.10
N ASN A 2 1.71 -10.07 -19.01
CA ASN A 2 2.56 -8.93 -18.62
C ASN A 2 1.69 -7.72 -18.28
N VAL A 3 2.11 -6.94 -17.28
CA VAL A 3 1.44 -5.69 -16.88
C VAL A 3 2.45 -4.55 -16.87
N PHE A 4 2.09 -3.42 -17.49
CA PHE A 4 2.89 -2.20 -17.51
C PHE A 4 2.20 -1.12 -16.68
N TYR A 5 2.99 -0.25 -16.06
CA TYR A 5 2.49 0.91 -15.33
C TYR A 5 2.71 2.18 -16.14
N LEU A 6 1.61 2.79 -16.58
CA LEU A 6 1.61 4.06 -17.33
C LEU A 6 0.63 5.03 -16.66
N PRO A 7 1.12 5.96 -15.81
CA PRO A 7 0.24 6.83 -15.00
C PRO A 7 -0.67 7.75 -15.83
N ASP A 8 -0.31 7.99 -17.09
CA ASP A 8 -1.06 8.85 -18.02
C ASP A 8 -1.71 8.03 -19.15
N ALA A 9 -1.92 6.72 -18.92
CA ALA A 9 -2.58 5.86 -19.89
C ALA A 9 -4.01 6.32 -20.21
N VAL A 10 -4.29 6.44 -21.49
CA VAL A 10 -5.61 6.73 -22.08
C VAL A 10 -5.87 5.79 -23.27
N LEU A 11 -7.13 5.64 -23.66
CA LEU A 11 -7.45 4.87 -24.85
C LEU A 11 -6.75 5.42 -26.09
N GLY A 12 -6.30 4.50 -26.97
CA GLY A 12 -5.59 4.84 -28.21
C GLY A 12 -4.08 4.62 -28.11
N MET A 13 -3.32 5.36 -28.91
CA MET A 13 -1.87 5.18 -29.02
C MET A 13 -1.14 5.84 -27.86
N VAL A 14 -0.29 5.07 -27.18
CA VAL A 14 0.53 5.53 -26.06
C VAL A 14 1.99 5.16 -26.31
N SER A 15 2.89 6.05 -25.94
CA SER A 15 4.34 5.80 -25.97
C SER A 15 4.84 5.41 -24.57
N PHE A 16 5.67 4.38 -24.52
CA PHE A 16 6.35 3.96 -23.28
C PHE A 16 7.53 4.90 -22.97
N SER A 17 7.86 5.04 -21.69
CA SER A 17 9.13 5.62 -21.27
C SER A 17 10.31 4.79 -21.80
N GLU A 18 11.52 5.35 -21.79
CA GLU A 18 12.71 4.58 -22.20
C GLU A 18 12.94 3.35 -21.31
N GLU A 19 12.66 3.45 -20.02
CA GLU A 19 12.77 2.35 -19.05
C GLU A 19 11.77 1.24 -19.36
N GLU A 20 10.48 1.58 -19.51
CA GLU A 20 9.43 0.58 -19.84
C GLU A 20 9.62 0.02 -21.27
N SER A 21 10.11 0.81 -22.23
CA SER A 21 10.46 0.32 -23.57
C SER A 21 11.56 -0.72 -23.52
N LYS A 22 12.65 -0.46 -22.76
CA LYS A 22 13.73 -1.43 -22.54
C LYS A 22 13.23 -2.69 -21.86
N HIS A 23 12.38 -2.54 -20.83
CA HIS A 23 11.80 -3.68 -20.14
C HIS A 23 10.95 -4.53 -21.10
N CYS A 24 10.04 -3.91 -21.85
CA CYS A 24 9.17 -4.55 -22.82
C CYS A 24 9.99 -5.34 -23.88
N VAL A 25 10.89 -4.66 -24.57
CA VAL A 25 11.54 -5.21 -25.77
C VAL A 25 12.78 -6.06 -25.44
N ARG A 26 13.60 -5.65 -24.45
CA ARG A 26 14.88 -6.35 -24.16
C ARG A 26 14.74 -7.40 -23.07
N VAL A 27 13.93 -7.15 -22.03
CA VAL A 27 13.78 -8.08 -20.90
C VAL A 27 12.68 -9.09 -21.20
N LEU A 28 11.48 -8.62 -21.56
CA LEU A 28 10.34 -9.48 -21.89
C LEU A 28 10.36 -10.00 -23.32
N ARG A 29 11.21 -9.42 -24.20
CA ARG A 29 11.38 -9.80 -25.61
C ARG A 29 10.07 -9.77 -26.41
N MET A 30 9.23 -8.81 -26.09
CA MET A 30 7.95 -8.63 -26.77
C MET A 30 8.16 -8.07 -28.18
N GLN A 31 7.25 -8.47 -29.08
CA GLN A 31 7.24 -8.10 -30.48
C GLN A 31 5.92 -7.39 -30.84
N VAL A 32 5.90 -6.71 -31.99
CA VAL A 32 4.68 -6.11 -32.53
C VAL A 32 3.58 -7.17 -32.63
N GLY A 33 2.37 -6.83 -32.13
CA GLY A 33 1.22 -7.71 -32.02
C GLY A 33 1.06 -8.43 -30.68
N ASP A 34 2.09 -8.41 -29.81
CA ASP A 34 1.99 -9.01 -28.47
C ASP A 34 1.01 -8.22 -27.59
N ARG A 35 0.22 -8.98 -26.82
CA ARG A 35 -0.81 -8.43 -25.91
C ARG A 35 -0.40 -8.45 -24.46
N PHE A 36 -0.85 -7.43 -23.73
CA PHE A 36 -0.53 -7.23 -22.33
C PHE A 36 -1.62 -6.38 -21.65
N CYS A 37 -1.50 -6.18 -20.35
CA CYS A 37 -2.31 -5.19 -19.62
C CYS A 37 -1.51 -3.94 -19.30
N VAL A 38 -2.22 -2.82 -19.17
CA VAL A 38 -1.68 -1.58 -18.66
C VAL A 38 -2.52 -1.14 -17.47
N THR A 39 -1.86 -0.71 -16.39
CA THR A 39 -2.50 -0.01 -15.28
C THR A 39 -2.05 1.45 -15.27
N ASN A 40 -2.98 2.36 -14.98
CA ASN A 40 -2.62 3.76 -14.74
C ASN A 40 -2.34 4.04 -13.25
N GLY A 41 -2.54 3.06 -12.36
CA GLY A 41 -2.43 3.24 -10.92
C GLY A 41 -3.48 4.19 -10.31
N LYS A 42 -4.45 4.63 -11.11
CA LYS A 42 -5.52 5.56 -10.74
C LYS A 42 -6.90 4.89 -10.86
N GLY A 43 -6.95 3.57 -10.74
CA GLY A 43 -8.17 2.77 -10.75
C GLY A 43 -8.60 2.25 -12.12
N SER A 44 -7.76 2.29 -13.16
CA SER A 44 -8.12 1.73 -14.47
C SER A 44 -7.10 0.72 -14.98
N LEU A 45 -7.60 -0.37 -15.56
CA LEU A 45 -6.83 -1.30 -16.38
C LEU A 45 -7.22 -1.14 -17.84
N PHE A 46 -6.26 -1.38 -18.75
CA PHE A 46 -6.44 -1.35 -20.19
C PHE A 46 -5.89 -2.63 -20.80
N ASP A 47 -6.47 -3.08 -21.90
CA ASP A 47 -5.84 -4.07 -22.77
C ASP A 47 -4.93 -3.34 -23.75
N GLY A 48 -3.69 -3.82 -23.90
CA GLY A 48 -2.68 -3.24 -24.75
C GLY A 48 -2.18 -4.22 -25.80
N GLU A 49 -1.87 -3.70 -26.98
CA GLU A 49 -1.17 -4.42 -28.04
C GLU A 49 0.03 -3.59 -28.50
N LEU A 50 1.20 -4.23 -28.60
CA LEU A 50 2.43 -3.56 -29.02
C LEU A 50 2.36 -3.26 -30.54
N VAL A 51 2.59 -1.99 -30.91
CA VAL A 51 2.52 -1.52 -32.30
C VAL A 51 3.91 -1.16 -32.84
N ASP A 52 4.83 -0.69 -31.98
CA ASP A 52 6.23 -0.43 -32.32
C ASP A 52 7.10 -0.96 -31.19
N ASP A 53 8.03 -1.87 -31.50
CA ASP A 53 8.94 -2.51 -30.55
C ASP A 53 10.32 -1.82 -30.46
N HIS A 54 10.36 -0.50 -30.72
CA HIS A 54 11.61 0.23 -30.61
C HIS A 54 12.10 0.29 -29.15
N PRO A 55 13.34 -0.16 -28.82
CA PRO A 55 13.79 -0.38 -27.43
C PRO A 55 13.94 0.86 -26.55
N LYS A 56 13.72 2.07 -27.12
CA LYS A 56 13.74 3.34 -26.36
C LYS A 56 12.42 4.11 -26.43
N ARG A 57 11.52 3.73 -27.32
CA ARG A 57 10.26 4.46 -27.59
C ARG A 57 9.19 3.52 -28.12
N ALA A 58 9.00 2.41 -27.44
CA ALA A 58 7.95 1.46 -27.81
C ALA A 58 6.57 2.14 -27.78
N VAL A 59 5.70 1.75 -28.70
CA VAL A 59 4.34 2.30 -28.81
C VAL A 59 3.34 1.16 -28.71
N ALA A 60 2.27 1.40 -27.95
CA ALA A 60 1.15 0.48 -27.81
C ALA A 60 -0.18 1.13 -28.18
N CYS A 61 -1.11 0.33 -28.65
CA CYS A 61 -2.51 0.69 -28.77
C CYS A 61 -3.27 0.16 -27.56
N LEU A 62 -3.87 1.07 -26.77
CA LEU A 62 -4.68 0.72 -25.60
C LEU A 62 -6.16 0.71 -25.96
N THR A 63 -6.82 -0.38 -25.57
CA THR A 63 -8.26 -0.61 -25.79
C THR A 63 -8.91 -1.10 -24.51
N ASN A 64 -10.23 -1.23 -24.50
CA ASN A 64 -10.99 -1.86 -23.43
C ASN A 64 -10.62 -1.36 -22.02
N GLN A 65 -10.81 -0.05 -21.76
CA GLN A 65 -10.62 0.49 -20.43
C GLN A 65 -11.61 -0.12 -19.42
N ARG A 66 -11.10 -0.64 -18.32
CA ARG A 66 -11.86 -1.20 -17.20
C ARG A 66 -11.66 -0.30 -15.98
N PRO A 67 -12.50 0.73 -15.78
CA PRO A 67 -12.41 1.60 -14.60
C PRO A 67 -12.91 0.86 -13.37
N GLY A 68 -12.31 1.18 -12.21
CA GLY A 68 -12.71 0.60 -10.92
C GLY A 68 -12.51 -0.91 -10.80
N TYR A 69 -11.55 -1.49 -11.52
CA TYR A 69 -11.34 -2.93 -11.62
C TYR A 69 -11.23 -3.64 -10.27
N ASP A 70 -10.59 -3.01 -9.29
CA ASP A 70 -10.39 -3.52 -7.93
C ASP A 70 -10.79 -2.50 -6.85
N ASN A 71 -11.74 -1.62 -7.16
CA ASN A 71 -12.27 -0.64 -6.22
C ASN A 71 -12.94 -1.34 -5.03
N ARG A 72 -12.70 -0.76 -3.87
CA ARG A 72 -13.29 -1.19 -2.58
C ARG A 72 -14.15 -0.07 -2.03
N PRO A 73 -15.24 -0.40 -1.30
CA PRO A 73 -16.12 0.60 -0.71
C PRO A 73 -15.58 1.23 0.58
N PHE A 74 -14.34 0.94 0.94
CA PHE A 74 -13.64 1.44 2.13
C PHE A 74 -12.19 1.75 1.80
N MET A 75 -11.56 2.60 2.58
CA MET A 75 -10.15 2.95 2.51
C MET A 75 -9.40 2.39 3.72
N LEU A 76 -8.24 1.79 3.48
CA LEU A 76 -7.32 1.32 4.51
C LEU A 76 -6.01 2.10 4.45
N GLU A 77 -5.70 2.77 5.54
CA GLU A 77 -4.41 3.41 5.78
C GLU A 77 -3.64 2.65 6.87
N ILE A 78 -2.39 2.32 6.62
CA ILE A 78 -1.46 1.86 7.64
C ILE A 78 -0.43 2.95 7.88
N ALA A 79 -0.40 3.49 9.07
CA ALA A 79 0.67 4.37 9.50
C ALA A 79 1.74 3.53 10.21
N ILE A 80 2.97 3.56 9.68
CA ILE A 80 4.05 2.68 10.15
C ILE A 80 5.33 3.48 10.43
N ALA A 81 5.99 3.21 11.55
CA ALA A 81 7.35 3.69 11.77
C ALA A 81 8.31 2.91 10.86
N PRO A 82 9.15 3.59 10.04
CA PRO A 82 10.10 2.91 9.19
C PRO A 82 11.04 2.02 10.01
N THR A 83 11.17 0.76 9.61
CA THR A 83 12.03 -0.20 10.29
C THR A 83 13.52 0.16 10.12
N LYS A 84 14.36 -0.26 11.04
CA LYS A 84 15.82 -0.06 10.98
C LYS A 84 16.40 -0.51 9.63
N LEU A 85 15.96 -1.66 9.11
CA LEU A 85 16.34 -2.22 7.83
C LEU A 85 15.28 -1.89 6.78
N ASN A 86 15.64 -1.13 5.74
CA ASN A 86 14.71 -0.76 4.66
C ASN A 86 14.02 -1.95 4.02
N GLU A 87 14.73 -3.08 3.87
CA GLU A 87 14.21 -4.30 3.24
C GLU A 87 12.96 -4.83 3.94
N ARG A 88 12.81 -4.60 5.24
CA ARG A 88 11.60 -4.99 5.99
C ARG A 88 10.42 -4.09 5.68
N THR A 89 10.65 -2.77 5.64
CA THR A 89 9.61 -1.82 5.21
C THR A 89 9.22 -2.10 3.76
N GLU A 90 10.18 -2.35 2.87
CA GLU A 90 9.93 -2.70 1.47
C GLU A 90 9.11 -3.99 1.34
N TRP A 91 9.44 -5.01 2.12
CA TRP A 91 8.67 -6.25 2.15
C TRP A 91 7.22 -6.02 2.59
N PHE A 92 6.99 -5.21 3.62
CA PHE A 92 5.64 -4.82 4.03
C PHE A 92 4.90 -4.10 2.89
N LEU A 93 5.53 -3.11 2.27
CA LEU A 93 4.92 -2.33 1.19
C LEU A 93 4.53 -3.20 -0.01
N GLU A 94 5.43 -4.14 -0.39
CA GLU A 94 5.15 -5.11 -1.44
C GLU A 94 3.92 -5.95 -1.09
N LYS A 95 3.89 -6.58 0.08
CA LYS A 95 2.81 -7.51 0.46
C LYS A 95 1.49 -6.81 0.79
N ALA A 96 1.53 -5.63 1.40
CA ALA A 96 0.35 -4.82 1.63
C ALA A 96 -0.28 -4.35 0.31
N THR A 97 0.53 -4.00 -0.70
CA THR A 97 0.05 -3.66 -2.04
C THR A 97 -0.63 -4.86 -2.71
N GLU A 98 -0.04 -6.06 -2.61
CA GLU A 98 -0.65 -7.30 -3.14
C GLU A 98 -2.00 -7.61 -2.46
N ILE A 99 -2.09 -7.51 -1.13
CA ILE A 99 -3.30 -7.76 -0.35
C ILE A 99 -4.36 -6.69 -0.64
N GLY A 100 -3.95 -5.44 -0.71
CA GLY A 100 -4.79 -4.28 -0.96
C GLY A 100 -4.77 -3.28 0.19
N ILE A 101 -3.99 -2.25 0.05
CA ILE A 101 -3.92 -1.07 0.90
C ILE A 101 -4.19 0.16 0.04
N ASP A 102 -4.65 1.26 0.62
CA ASP A 102 -4.90 2.50 -0.11
C ASP A 102 -3.84 3.54 0.17
N LYS A 103 -3.35 3.60 1.42
CA LYS A 103 -2.36 4.59 1.81
C LYS A 103 -1.40 4.05 2.87
N VAL A 104 -0.14 4.45 2.77
CA VAL A 104 0.88 4.26 3.80
C VAL A 104 1.39 5.62 4.25
N GLN A 105 1.23 5.92 5.53
CA GLN A 105 1.82 7.08 6.17
C GLN A 105 3.06 6.67 6.97
N LEU A 106 4.21 7.20 6.62
CA LEU A 106 5.41 6.99 7.40
C LEU A 106 5.47 8.01 8.55
N PHE A 107 5.88 7.57 9.75
CA PHE A 107 6.04 8.48 10.88
C PHE A 107 7.23 8.12 11.77
N THR A 108 7.64 9.06 12.60
CA THR A 108 8.62 8.83 13.66
C THR A 108 7.98 9.01 15.03
N SER A 109 8.32 8.10 15.95
CA SER A 109 7.98 8.13 17.36
C SER A 109 9.24 8.21 18.23
N CYS A 110 9.10 8.23 19.55
CA CYS A 110 10.23 8.35 20.47
C CYS A 110 11.25 7.22 20.33
N HIS A 111 10.80 5.98 20.07
CA HIS A 111 11.64 4.80 19.93
C HIS A 111 12.05 4.49 18.47
N SER A 112 11.77 5.40 17.53
CA SER A 112 12.17 5.20 16.13
C SER A 112 13.68 5.28 15.97
N GLU A 113 14.33 4.19 15.55
CA GLU A 113 15.75 4.19 15.20
C GLU A 113 15.98 4.88 13.83
N ARG A 114 15.05 4.74 12.89
CA ARG A 114 15.11 5.38 11.57
C ARG A 114 14.13 6.55 11.50
N ARG A 115 14.67 7.74 11.18
CA ARG A 115 13.91 9.00 11.13
C ARG A 115 13.71 9.55 9.71
N VAL A 116 14.29 8.90 8.70
CA VAL A 116 14.19 9.29 7.29
C VAL A 116 13.93 8.06 6.43
N ALA A 117 13.20 8.24 5.35
CA ALA A 117 12.89 7.18 4.41
C ALA A 117 13.11 7.66 2.96
N ASN A 118 13.44 6.74 2.07
CA ASN A 118 13.50 7.02 0.64
C ASN A 118 12.17 6.62 -0.01
N VAL A 119 11.22 7.55 0.00
CA VAL A 119 9.85 7.34 -0.51
C VAL A 119 9.86 6.98 -2.00
N ASP A 120 10.78 7.54 -2.80
CA ASP A 120 10.87 7.20 -4.23
C ASP A 120 11.25 5.73 -4.44
N ARG A 121 12.15 5.19 -3.60
CA ARG A 121 12.50 3.77 -3.62
C ARG A 121 11.31 2.90 -3.20
N PHE A 122 10.61 3.29 -2.17
CA PHE A 122 9.42 2.59 -1.69
C PHE A 122 8.30 2.59 -2.75
N ARG A 123 8.08 3.73 -3.41
CA ARG A 123 7.12 3.82 -4.52
C ARG A 123 7.45 2.87 -5.67
N LYS A 124 8.73 2.68 -6.00
CA LYS A 124 9.15 1.70 -7.02
C LYS A 124 8.81 0.27 -6.62
N VAL A 125 8.99 -0.10 -5.35
CA VAL A 125 8.58 -1.41 -4.81
C VAL A 125 7.07 -1.61 -4.97
N MET A 126 6.27 -0.61 -4.60
CA MET A 126 4.82 -0.66 -4.72
C MET A 126 4.36 -0.76 -6.19
N ILE A 127 4.99 -0.03 -7.12
CA ILE A 127 4.72 -0.14 -8.56
C ILE A 127 5.00 -1.57 -9.06
N ALA A 128 6.11 -2.17 -8.64
CA ALA A 128 6.42 -3.56 -9.00
C ALA A 128 5.35 -4.54 -8.47
N ALA A 129 4.89 -4.34 -7.24
CA ALA A 129 3.83 -5.13 -6.62
C ALA A 129 2.47 -4.94 -7.34
N VAL A 130 2.12 -3.71 -7.72
CA VAL A 130 0.92 -3.40 -8.54
C VAL A 130 0.95 -4.16 -9.86
N LYS A 131 2.10 -4.13 -10.58
CA LYS A 131 2.28 -4.86 -11.85
C LYS A 131 2.14 -6.36 -11.66
N GLN A 132 2.77 -6.91 -10.62
CA GLN A 132 2.76 -8.36 -10.33
C GLN A 132 1.37 -8.86 -9.93
N SER A 133 0.64 -8.11 -9.11
CA SER A 133 -0.67 -8.48 -8.56
C SER A 133 -1.86 -8.00 -9.41
N ILE A 134 -1.60 -7.36 -10.55
CA ILE A 134 -2.61 -6.87 -11.52
C ILE A 134 -3.59 -5.91 -10.84
N LYS A 135 -3.08 -4.96 -10.07
CA LYS A 135 -3.90 -3.93 -9.44
C LYS A 135 -4.11 -2.74 -10.36
N SER A 136 -5.28 -2.13 -10.30
CA SER A 136 -5.58 -0.89 -11.01
C SER A 136 -5.20 0.35 -10.21
N GLN A 137 -5.11 0.21 -8.89
CA GLN A 137 -4.79 1.30 -7.95
C GLN A 137 -3.38 1.14 -7.41
N LEU A 138 -2.56 2.20 -7.53
CA LEU A 138 -1.29 2.33 -6.81
C LEU A 138 -1.58 2.98 -5.45
N PRO A 139 -1.24 2.34 -4.34
CA PRO A 139 -1.43 2.96 -3.04
C PRO A 139 -0.59 4.24 -2.89
N ASP A 140 -1.10 5.21 -2.15
CA ASP A 140 -0.34 6.39 -1.81
C ASP A 140 0.69 6.10 -0.72
N ILE A 141 1.84 6.77 -0.80
CA ILE A 141 2.86 6.76 0.26
C ILE A 141 3.36 8.18 0.48
N GLU A 142 3.32 8.62 1.74
CA GLU A 142 3.71 9.97 2.14
C GLU A 142 5.04 9.97 2.91
N ASP A 143 5.69 11.13 2.91
CA ASP A 143 6.93 11.36 3.64
C ASP A 143 6.74 11.15 5.16
N VAL A 144 7.88 11.00 5.84
CA VAL A 144 7.91 10.78 7.29
C VAL A 144 7.46 12.04 8.02
N ILE A 145 6.46 11.91 8.88
CA ILE A 145 5.99 12.97 9.77
C ILE A 145 6.20 12.59 11.24
N GLU A 146 6.13 13.56 12.15
CA GLU A 146 6.17 13.32 13.58
C GLU A 146 4.85 12.71 14.08
N PHE A 147 4.93 11.78 15.04
CA PHE A 147 3.79 11.10 15.64
C PHE A 147 2.70 12.06 16.13
N ASP A 148 3.08 13.11 16.85
CA ASP A 148 2.15 14.12 17.36
C ASP A 148 1.35 14.81 16.27
N LYS A 149 1.97 15.07 15.14
CA LYS A 149 1.30 15.67 13.98
C LYS A 149 0.35 14.67 13.33
N LEU A 150 0.76 13.39 13.22
CA LEU A 150 -0.05 12.33 12.65
C LEU A 150 -1.36 12.13 13.43
N VAL A 151 -1.27 11.92 14.74
CA VAL A 151 -2.45 11.56 15.55
C VAL A 151 -3.50 12.67 15.63
N ARG A 152 -3.08 13.93 15.42
CA ARG A 152 -3.96 15.10 15.40
C ARG A 152 -4.62 15.36 14.05
N GLN A 153 -4.23 14.63 12.99
CA GLN A 153 -4.87 14.78 11.69
C GLN A 153 -6.31 14.27 11.73
N PRO A 154 -7.24 14.96 11.06
CA PRO A 154 -8.59 14.45 10.90
C PRO A 154 -8.56 13.18 10.04
N PHE A 155 -9.34 12.19 10.41
CA PHE A 155 -9.55 10.97 9.64
C PHE A 155 -11.04 10.60 9.69
N ASP A 156 -11.62 10.38 8.52
CA ASP A 156 -13.02 9.96 8.39
C ASP A 156 -13.09 8.43 8.36
N GLY A 157 -13.19 7.83 9.55
CA GLY A 157 -13.20 6.38 9.73
C GLY A 157 -12.78 5.96 11.12
N GLN A 158 -12.53 4.67 11.28
CA GLN A 158 -12.08 4.07 12.52
C GLN A 158 -10.57 4.22 12.69
N LYS A 159 -10.14 4.57 13.89
CA LYS A 159 -8.75 4.88 14.25
C LYS A 159 -8.26 3.86 15.26
N PHE A 160 -7.19 3.13 14.94
CA PHE A 160 -6.63 2.10 15.80
C PHE A 160 -5.13 2.31 16.04
N ILE A 161 -4.67 1.99 17.24
CA ILE A 161 -3.25 1.90 17.59
C ILE A 161 -2.95 0.48 18.06
N ALA A 162 -2.07 -0.22 17.32
CA ALA A 162 -1.59 -1.53 17.74
C ALA A 162 -0.49 -1.34 18.79
N TRP A 163 -0.82 -1.61 20.04
CA TRP A 163 0.04 -1.35 21.19
C TRP A 163 0.13 -2.58 22.10
N ILE A 164 1.36 -2.91 22.53
CA ILE A 164 1.62 -4.05 23.41
C ILE A 164 1.59 -3.57 24.85
N ASP A 165 0.47 -3.78 25.52
CA ASP A 165 0.30 -3.52 26.95
C ASP A 165 -0.63 -4.57 27.57
N ASP A 166 -0.37 -4.97 28.83
CA ASP A 166 -1.15 -6.01 29.53
C ASP A 166 -2.64 -5.63 29.69
N ASP A 167 -2.97 -4.35 29.65
CA ASP A 167 -4.33 -3.86 29.76
C ASP A 167 -5.07 -3.85 28.41
N VAL A 168 -4.38 -4.00 27.27
CA VAL A 168 -4.99 -4.05 25.93
C VAL A 168 -5.43 -5.47 25.62
N LYS A 169 -6.72 -5.76 25.79
CA LYS A 169 -7.33 -7.07 25.54
C LYS A 169 -8.11 -7.14 24.22
N ASP A 170 -8.54 -6.00 23.72
CA ASP A 170 -9.36 -5.92 22.52
C ASP A 170 -8.52 -6.21 21.28
N GLN A 171 -8.98 -7.11 20.43
CA GLN A 171 -8.31 -7.41 19.19
C GLN A 171 -8.82 -6.55 18.03
N LEU A 172 -7.96 -6.24 17.06
CA LEU A 172 -8.35 -5.49 15.87
C LEU A 172 -9.54 -6.15 15.16
N CYS A 173 -9.54 -7.48 15.06
CA CYS A 173 -10.62 -8.21 14.40
C CYS A 173 -11.98 -8.07 15.07
N ASP A 174 -12.01 -7.81 16.38
CA ASP A 174 -13.25 -7.65 17.14
C ASP A 174 -13.75 -6.20 17.13
N LYS A 175 -12.84 -5.24 16.93
CA LYS A 175 -13.16 -3.81 16.97
C LYS A 175 -13.42 -3.19 15.61
N TYR A 176 -12.80 -3.72 14.56
CA TYR A 176 -13.03 -3.17 13.22
C TYR A 176 -14.42 -3.53 12.72
N VAL A 177 -15.19 -2.52 12.37
CA VAL A 177 -16.52 -2.68 11.76
C VAL A 177 -16.37 -2.70 10.24
N LYS A 178 -16.79 -3.80 9.63
CA LYS A 178 -16.77 -4.04 8.19
C LYS A 178 -17.33 -2.86 7.38
N GLY A 179 -16.65 -2.52 6.30
CA GLY A 179 -17.08 -1.50 5.34
C GLY A 179 -16.69 -0.06 5.71
N ASN A 180 -16.11 0.15 6.89
CA ASN A 180 -15.65 1.47 7.29
C ASN A 180 -14.19 1.71 6.84
N ASN A 181 -13.85 2.97 6.58
CA ASN A 181 -12.46 3.38 6.47
C ASN A 181 -11.73 3.10 7.78
N ALA A 182 -10.45 2.76 7.69
CA ALA A 182 -9.63 2.52 8.86
C ALA A 182 -8.22 3.06 8.70
N ILE A 183 -7.68 3.63 9.77
CA ILE A 183 -6.25 3.89 9.96
C ILE A 183 -5.74 3.06 11.14
N VAL A 184 -4.61 2.37 10.95
CA VAL A 184 -3.96 1.59 12.00
C VAL A 184 -2.53 2.06 12.20
N LEU A 185 -2.20 2.51 13.41
CA LEU A 185 -0.83 2.91 13.79
C LEU A 185 -0.03 1.69 14.22
N ILE A 186 1.17 1.53 13.64
CA ILE A 186 2.12 0.45 13.95
C ILE A 186 3.43 1.06 14.39
N GLY A 187 3.81 0.81 15.62
CA GLY A 187 5.02 1.36 16.25
C GLY A 187 6.33 0.80 15.70
N PRO A 188 7.46 1.44 16.06
CA PRO A 188 8.79 0.93 15.75
C PRO A 188 9.10 -0.35 16.54
N GLU A 189 10.31 -0.88 16.39
CA GLU A 189 10.76 -2.09 17.13
C GLU A 189 10.70 -1.96 18.65
N GLY A 190 10.77 -0.73 19.17
CA GLY A 190 10.66 -0.40 20.61
C GLY A 190 9.25 -0.08 21.08
N ASP A 191 8.25 -0.25 20.19
CA ASP A 191 6.85 0.09 20.45
C ASP A 191 6.60 1.59 20.75
N PHE A 192 5.38 1.95 21.02
CA PHE A 192 4.97 3.28 21.49
C PHE A 192 5.28 3.45 22.98
N SER A 193 5.61 4.68 23.38
CA SER A 193 5.61 5.00 24.81
C SER A 193 4.17 5.11 25.35
N ARG A 194 4.03 5.07 26.69
CA ARG A 194 2.71 5.24 27.31
C ARG A 194 2.11 6.61 27.01
N GLU A 195 2.95 7.64 26.95
CA GLU A 195 2.55 9.02 26.63
C GLU A 195 2.08 9.12 25.18
N GLU A 196 2.75 8.44 24.23
CA GLU A 196 2.34 8.38 22.84
C GLU A 196 1.02 7.63 22.68
N ALA A 197 0.88 6.47 23.33
CA ALA A 197 -0.36 5.72 23.31
C ALA A 197 -1.53 6.53 23.91
N GLN A 198 -1.29 7.24 25.03
CA GLN A 198 -2.30 8.11 25.62
C GLN A 198 -2.68 9.26 24.69
N LEU A 199 -1.68 9.90 24.06
CA LEU A 199 -1.93 10.96 23.09
C LEU A 199 -2.78 10.47 21.91
N ALA A 200 -2.51 9.27 21.42
CA ALA A 200 -3.33 8.66 20.35
C ALA A 200 -4.78 8.43 20.84
N MET A 201 -4.96 7.86 22.03
CA MET A 201 -6.30 7.64 22.62
C MET A 201 -7.06 8.96 22.83
N ASP A 202 -6.41 10.00 23.28
CA ASP A 202 -6.99 11.35 23.45
C ASP A 202 -7.42 11.96 22.09
N ASN A 203 -6.86 11.47 20.98
CA ASN A 203 -7.22 11.85 19.62
C ASN A 203 -8.12 10.81 18.92
N GLY A 204 -8.74 9.90 19.70
CA GLY A 204 -9.78 8.98 19.23
C GLY A 204 -9.27 7.67 18.62
N PHE A 205 -7.99 7.32 18.82
CA PHE A 205 -7.50 5.99 18.48
C PHE A 205 -7.90 4.97 19.56
N VAL A 206 -8.34 3.81 19.11
CA VAL A 206 -8.67 2.67 19.99
C VAL A 206 -7.44 1.77 20.08
N PRO A 207 -6.92 1.48 21.28
CA PRO A 207 -5.82 0.55 21.44
C PRO A 207 -6.30 -0.88 21.15
N VAL A 208 -5.52 -1.61 20.36
CA VAL A 208 -5.86 -2.98 19.94
C VAL A 208 -4.63 -3.88 19.94
N SER A 209 -4.87 -5.17 20.20
CA SER A 209 -3.91 -6.25 19.98
C SER A 209 -4.05 -6.81 18.56
N LEU A 210 -2.97 -7.37 18.03
CA LEU A 210 -2.94 -8.13 16.77
C LEU A 210 -2.77 -9.64 17.01
N GLY A 211 -3.08 -10.11 18.21
CA GLY A 211 -2.94 -11.50 18.65
C GLY A 211 -1.89 -11.66 19.75
N ASP A 212 -1.74 -12.89 20.24
CA ASP A 212 -0.90 -13.19 21.42
C ASP A 212 0.60 -13.28 21.11
N ALA A 213 0.97 -13.37 19.83
CA ALA A 213 2.35 -13.47 19.41
C ALA A 213 3.03 -12.11 19.34
N ARG A 214 4.28 -12.02 19.83
CA ARG A 214 5.10 -10.84 19.60
C ARG A 214 5.51 -10.75 18.13
N LEU A 215 4.94 -9.79 17.41
CA LEU A 215 5.23 -9.55 16.01
C LEU A 215 6.34 -8.50 15.83
N ARG A 216 7.08 -8.60 14.73
CA ARG A 216 7.93 -7.50 14.27
C ARG A 216 7.08 -6.42 13.63
N THR A 217 7.58 -5.19 13.56
CA THR A 217 6.88 -4.03 13.00
C THR A 217 6.28 -4.31 11.62
N GLU A 218 7.09 -4.83 10.68
CA GLU A 218 6.63 -5.16 9.33
C GLU A 218 5.57 -6.26 9.31
N THR A 219 5.68 -7.22 10.24
CA THR A 219 4.70 -8.30 10.37
C THR A 219 3.41 -7.79 10.99
N ALA A 220 3.49 -6.96 12.02
CA ALA A 220 2.34 -6.32 12.65
C ALA A 220 1.54 -5.48 11.63
N ALA A 221 2.24 -4.69 10.83
CA ALA A 221 1.63 -3.89 9.77
C ALA A 221 0.91 -4.76 8.72
N LEU A 222 1.53 -5.88 8.33
CA LEU A 222 0.91 -6.81 7.37
C LEU A 222 -0.30 -7.53 7.98
N VAL A 223 -0.21 -7.98 9.23
CA VAL A 223 -1.33 -8.60 9.95
C VAL A 223 -2.50 -7.62 10.07
N ALA A 224 -2.25 -6.37 10.45
CA ALA A 224 -3.29 -5.35 10.52
C ALA A 224 -3.95 -5.12 9.16
N CYS A 225 -3.15 -4.98 8.09
CA CYS A 225 -3.65 -4.85 6.73
C CYS A 225 -4.51 -6.06 6.33
N HIS A 226 -4.01 -7.27 6.55
CA HIS A 226 -4.73 -8.51 6.20
C HIS A 226 -6.02 -8.67 7.01
N THR A 227 -6.00 -8.37 8.31
CA THR A 227 -7.18 -8.48 9.19
C THR A 227 -8.34 -7.63 8.66
N VAL A 228 -8.09 -6.35 8.36
CA VAL A 228 -9.10 -5.45 7.82
C VAL A 228 -9.62 -5.96 6.46
N GLN A 229 -8.73 -6.39 5.57
CA GLN A 229 -9.11 -6.94 4.27
C GLN A 229 -9.92 -8.23 4.40
N LEU A 230 -9.50 -9.15 5.27
CA LEU A 230 -10.19 -10.42 5.50
C LEU A 230 -11.62 -10.20 6.01
N ILE A 231 -11.82 -9.32 7.00
CA ILE A 231 -13.14 -8.99 7.54
C ILE A 231 -14.05 -8.44 6.45
N ASN A 232 -13.52 -7.59 5.56
CA ASN A 232 -14.31 -7.05 4.45
C ASN A 232 -14.66 -8.11 3.39
N GLN A 233 -13.84 -9.13 3.22
CA GLN A 233 -14.11 -10.24 2.29
C GLN A 233 -15.03 -11.32 2.87
N MET A 234 -15.08 -11.46 4.20
CA MET A 234 -15.96 -12.44 4.86
C MET A 234 -17.42 -12.09 4.60
N ASN A 235 -18.20 -13.05 4.10
CA ASN A 235 -19.64 -12.94 4.07
C ASN A 235 -20.17 -13.16 5.49
N VAL A 236 -20.65 -12.10 6.14
CA VAL A 236 -21.42 -12.24 7.38
C VAL A 236 -22.75 -12.90 6.97
N LYS A 237 -22.95 -14.14 7.43
CA LYS A 237 -24.21 -14.87 7.26
C LYS A 237 -25.25 -14.30 8.23
#